data_887936c4fa0c1972f996df61c0eed72d
#
_entry.id   887936c4fa0c1972f996df61c0eed72d
#
_cell.length_a   1.000
_cell.length_b   1.000
_cell.length_c   1.000
_cell.angle_alpha   90.00
_cell.angle_beta   90.00
_cell.angle_gamma   90.00
#
_symmetry.space_group_name_H-M   'P 1'
#
loop_
_entity.id
_entity.type
_entity.pdbx_description
1 polymer ?
#
loop_
_entity_poly.entity_id
_entity_poly.type
_entity_poly.pdbx_seq_one_letter_code
_entity_poly.pdbx_strand_id
1 'polypeptide(L)'
;MTRIAPAFAACLLASLLSAASAAPQSARTGPVVVPDNAAVRRALELVARTEPRAIEEQIAICEIEAPPFKEARRGEDYRRRLEAAGLRNVRVDSVGNVIAERPGEAGEPVVVIAGHLDTVFPEGTDVRVRREGTTLRGPGIGDDCRGLAVLLSVARALDGAGVRTRGTVFFVGTVGEEGAGNLRGVRHLFERELKGRIDHFISVDGTGLTFTKDAVGSHRYRVTYRGPGGHSYGDFGMPSPIHALGRAIAKIADLQVPLDPKVTFTVGVVEGGTSVNAIAGEASMLVDMRSVDPARLDSLDARFQAAVRQALEEENARWNSPVTLTVSVESTGIRPAGRQGADATIVRAAEEAGKRLGFTPEATASSTDANVPINLGIPAVTIDGGGTGGGAHSLQEWYDTKDSHLGTQWALLLVLTLAGVR
;
A
#
# COMPACT_ATOMS: atom_id res chain seq x y z
N MET A 1 -75.02 -24.87 -5.39
CA MET A 1 -74.45 -24.20 -4.21
C MET A 1 -72.95 -23.93 -4.48
N THR A 2 -72.70 -22.79 -5.04
CA THR A 2 -71.38 -22.35 -5.56
C THR A 2 -70.69 -21.58 -4.45
N ARG A 3 -69.49 -21.99 -4.01
CA ARG A 3 -68.67 -21.22 -3.06
C ARG A 3 -67.54 -20.53 -3.83
N ILE A 4 -67.56 -19.19 -3.78
CA ILE A 4 -66.53 -18.30 -4.32
C ILE A 4 -65.48 -18.14 -3.22
N ALA A 5 -64.22 -18.36 -3.56
CA ALA A 5 -63.08 -18.04 -2.72
C ALA A 5 -62.47 -16.69 -3.12
N PRO A 6 -62.04 -15.84 -2.18
CA PRO A 6 -61.42 -14.57 -2.49
C PRO A 6 -59.92 -14.67 -2.78
N ALA A 7 -59.49 -14.00 -3.84
CA ALA A 7 -58.11 -13.82 -4.20
C ALA A 7 -57.45 -12.78 -3.27
N PHE A 8 -56.35 -13.16 -2.62
CA PHE A 8 -55.46 -12.23 -1.93
C PHE A 8 -54.41 -11.69 -2.93
N ALA A 9 -54.50 -10.40 -3.20
CA ALA A 9 -53.44 -9.69 -3.92
C ALA A 9 -52.35 -9.29 -2.92
N ALA A 10 -51.17 -9.89 -3.08
CA ALA A 10 -49.95 -9.50 -2.34
C ALA A 10 -49.27 -8.34 -3.09
N CYS A 11 -49.36 -7.14 -2.53
CA CYS A 11 -48.51 -6.00 -2.95
C CYS A 11 -47.08 -6.20 -2.45
N LEU A 12 -46.15 -6.51 -3.36
CA LEU A 12 -44.70 -6.40 -3.10
C LEU A 12 -44.31 -4.91 -3.16
N LEU A 13 -44.08 -4.29 -2.00
CA LEU A 13 -43.32 -3.04 -1.93
C LEU A 13 -41.84 -3.33 -2.13
N ALA A 14 -41.33 -3.02 -3.30
CA ALA A 14 -39.89 -2.96 -3.57
C ALA A 14 -39.34 -1.65 -2.94
N SER A 15 -38.68 -1.76 -1.79
CA SER A 15 -37.90 -0.67 -1.21
C SER A 15 -36.61 -0.49 -1.99
N LEU A 16 -36.56 0.52 -2.86
CA LEU A 16 -35.34 1.04 -3.48
C LEU A 16 -34.48 1.69 -2.39
N LEU A 17 -33.48 0.98 -1.90
CA LEU A 17 -32.37 1.60 -1.15
C LEU A 17 -31.56 2.43 -2.15
N SER A 18 -31.77 3.73 -2.17
CA SER A 18 -30.87 4.68 -2.80
C SER A 18 -29.56 4.67 -2.03
N ALA A 19 -28.51 4.08 -2.60
CA ALA A 19 -27.15 4.31 -2.16
C ALA A 19 -26.85 5.80 -2.41
N ALA A 20 -26.85 6.60 -1.34
CA ALA A 20 -26.36 7.96 -1.41
C ALA A 20 -24.86 7.91 -1.68
N SER A 21 -24.48 8.17 -2.93
CA SER A 21 -23.09 8.48 -3.30
C SER A 21 -22.71 9.74 -2.50
N ALA A 22 -21.81 9.57 -1.52
CA ALA A 22 -21.18 10.71 -0.86
C ALA A 22 -20.46 11.52 -1.93
N ALA A 23 -20.94 12.72 -2.21
CA ALA A 23 -20.26 13.66 -3.08
C ALA A 23 -18.86 13.92 -2.52
N PRO A 24 -17.80 13.97 -3.36
CA PRO A 24 -16.48 14.28 -2.89
C PRO A 24 -16.50 15.64 -2.20
N GLN A 25 -15.98 15.69 -0.96
CA GLN A 25 -15.81 16.97 -0.25
C GLN A 25 -15.00 17.88 -1.16
N SER A 26 -15.61 18.98 -1.59
CA SER A 26 -14.97 19.98 -2.45
C SER A 26 -13.69 20.46 -1.76
N ALA A 27 -12.54 20.19 -2.37
CA ALA A 27 -11.26 20.68 -1.93
C ALA A 27 -11.36 22.19 -1.67
N ARG A 28 -11.01 22.65 -0.47
CA ARG A 28 -10.88 24.08 -0.16
C ARG A 28 -9.75 24.62 -1.03
N THR A 29 -10.10 25.39 -2.06
CA THR A 29 -9.18 25.96 -3.05
C THR A 29 -8.40 27.19 -2.54
N GLY A 30 -8.21 27.33 -1.21
CA GLY A 30 -7.42 28.40 -0.62
C GLY A 30 -5.91 28.20 -0.84
N PRO A 31 -5.10 29.30 -0.73
CA PRO A 31 -3.65 29.19 -0.79
C PRO A 31 -3.13 28.29 0.34
N VAL A 32 -2.20 27.40 0.01
CA VAL A 32 -1.48 26.62 1.01
C VAL A 32 -0.42 27.53 1.63
N VAL A 33 -0.45 27.67 2.94
CA VAL A 33 0.52 28.47 3.69
C VAL A 33 1.38 27.53 4.54
N VAL A 34 2.65 27.38 4.16
CA VAL A 34 3.64 26.65 4.96
C VAL A 34 4.01 27.52 6.15
N PRO A 35 3.87 27.03 7.40
CA PRO A 35 4.12 27.84 8.58
C PRO A 35 5.61 28.20 8.73
N ASP A 36 5.90 29.43 9.14
CA ASP A 36 7.25 29.95 9.35
C ASP A 36 7.30 30.88 10.58
N ASN A 37 7.09 30.33 11.75
CA ASN A 37 7.29 31.06 13.00
C ASN A 37 8.56 30.57 13.73
N ALA A 38 8.94 31.24 14.84
CA ALA A 38 10.15 30.91 15.59
C ALA A 38 10.14 29.45 16.13
N ALA A 39 8.98 28.91 16.51
CA ALA A 39 8.88 27.53 16.98
C ALA A 39 9.11 26.53 15.85
N VAL A 40 8.55 26.79 14.67
CA VAL A 40 8.77 25.96 13.46
C VAL A 40 10.24 25.96 13.05
N ARG A 41 10.88 27.14 13.02
CA ARG A 41 12.33 27.24 12.70
C ARG A 41 13.18 26.45 13.71
N ARG A 42 12.88 26.56 15.01
CA ARG A 42 13.57 25.73 16.04
C ARG A 42 13.34 24.23 15.83
N ALA A 43 12.14 23.82 15.41
CA ALA A 43 11.86 22.42 15.13
C ALA A 43 12.67 21.90 13.95
N LEU A 44 12.79 22.68 12.86
CA LEU A 44 13.64 22.34 11.71
C LEU A 44 15.13 22.25 12.10
N GLU A 45 15.63 23.17 12.92
CA GLU A 45 16.99 23.12 13.45
C GLU A 45 17.22 21.90 14.36
N LEU A 46 16.23 21.54 15.18
CA LEU A 46 16.28 20.33 15.99
C LEU A 46 16.39 19.07 15.15
N VAL A 47 15.60 18.95 14.09
CA VAL A 47 15.69 17.84 13.14
C VAL A 47 17.12 17.72 12.61
N ALA A 48 17.67 18.78 12.02
CA ALA A 48 19.00 18.73 11.43
C ALA A 48 20.09 18.37 12.48
N ARG A 49 20.00 18.96 13.69
CA ARG A 49 20.97 18.72 14.75
C ARG A 49 20.89 17.30 15.34
N THR A 50 19.71 16.70 15.36
CA THR A 50 19.48 15.38 15.95
C THR A 50 19.45 14.25 14.90
N GLU A 51 19.74 14.53 13.65
CA GLU A 51 19.79 13.53 12.58
C GLU A 51 20.75 12.36 12.89
N PRO A 52 21.95 12.56 13.49
CA PRO A 52 22.79 11.44 13.87
C PRO A 52 22.08 10.43 14.81
N ARG A 53 21.24 10.92 15.73
CA ARG A 53 20.42 10.06 16.59
C ARG A 53 19.34 9.33 15.77
N ALA A 54 18.68 10.01 14.83
CA ALA A 54 17.68 9.39 13.98
C ALA A 54 18.27 8.25 13.15
N ILE A 55 19.51 8.40 12.67
CA ILE A 55 20.25 7.36 11.97
C ILE A 55 20.54 6.14 12.86
N GLU A 56 21.00 6.34 14.10
CA GLU A 56 21.20 5.22 15.04
C GLU A 56 19.89 4.50 15.37
N GLU A 57 18.80 5.23 15.47
CA GLU A 57 17.46 4.64 15.66
C GLU A 57 16.97 3.88 14.44
N GLN A 58 17.22 4.38 13.23
CA GLN A 58 16.95 3.69 11.98
C GLN A 58 17.67 2.33 11.94
N ILE A 59 18.97 2.31 12.27
CA ILE A 59 19.75 1.08 12.37
C ILE A 59 19.15 0.12 13.40
N ALA A 60 18.90 0.61 14.62
CA ALA A 60 18.42 -0.23 15.71
C ALA A 60 17.01 -0.81 15.45
N ILE A 61 16.14 -0.08 14.74
CA ILE A 61 14.83 -0.58 14.30
C ILE A 61 15.02 -1.64 13.22
N CYS A 62 15.92 -1.40 12.26
CA CYS A 62 16.15 -2.28 11.14
C CYS A 62 16.71 -3.65 11.56
N GLU A 63 17.57 -3.68 12.58
CA GLU A 63 18.16 -4.92 13.10
C GLU A 63 17.18 -5.81 13.90
N ILE A 64 15.90 -5.42 13.96
CA ILE A 64 14.82 -6.27 14.47
C ILE A 64 14.08 -6.86 13.28
N GLU A 65 14.17 -8.17 13.06
CA GLU A 65 13.42 -8.85 12.00
C GLU A 65 11.92 -8.55 12.07
N ALA A 66 11.32 -8.25 10.92
CA ALA A 66 9.88 -8.03 10.79
C ALA A 66 9.36 -8.59 9.45
N PRO A 67 9.41 -9.91 9.25
CA PRO A 67 8.83 -10.52 8.07
C PRO A 67 7.31 -10.30 8.04
N PRO A 68 6.67 -10.40 6.87
CA PRO A 68 5.22 -10.27 6.77
C PRO A 68 4.49 -11.19 7.77
N PHE A 69 3.50 -10.65 8.50
CA PHE A 69 2.74 -11.31 9.58
C PHE A 69 3.53 -11.63 10.86
N LYS A 70 4.79 -11.21 10.97
CA LYS A 70 5.65 -11.43 12.15
C LYS A 70 6.28 -10.13 12.68
N GLU A 71 5.60 -9.02 12.51
CA GLU A 71 6.08 -7.67 12.86
C GLU A 71 6.06 -7.39 14.38
N ALA A 72 5.49 -8.27 15.18
CA ALA A 72 5.21 -8.01 16.60
C ALA A 72 6.44 -7.58 17.43
N ARG A 73 7.64 -8.14 17.16
CA ARG A 73 8.87 -7.76 17.88
C ARG A 73 9.30 -6.34 17.57
N ARG A 74 9.31 -5.95 16.30
CA ARG A 74 9.62 -4.58 15.86
C ARG A 74 8.54 -3.62 16.32
N GLY A 75 7.26 -4.01 16.23
CA GLY A 75 6.12 -3.24 16.70
C GLY A 75 6.21 -2.91 18.19
N GLU A 76 6.58 -3.88 19.06
CA GLU A 76 6.73 -3.64 20.49
C GLU A 76 7.94 -2.72 20.80
N ASP A 77 9.05 -2.84 20.07
CA ASP A 77 10.17 -1.91 20.20
C ASP A 77 9.77 -0.50 19.75
N TYR A 78 9.04 -0.40 18.64
CA TYR A 78 8.56 0.88 18.10
C TYR A 78 7.55 1.54 19.04
N ARG A 79 6.65 0.77 19.66
CA ARG A 79 5.71 1.25 20.68
C ARG A 79 6.46 1.96 21.82
N ARG A 80 7.51 1.33 22.37
CA ARG A 80 8.34 1.93 23.44
C ARG A 80 9.05 3.20 22.99
N ARG A 81 9.50 3.26 21.72
CA ARG A 81 10.14 4.47 21.17
C ARG A 81 9.16 5.62 21.02
N LEU A 82 7.91 5.37 20.62
CA LEU A 82 6.87 6.39 20.54
C LEU A 82 6.48 6.92 21.92
N GLU A 83 6.41 6.05 22.93
CA GLU A 83 6.23 6.47 24.35
C GLU A 83 7.38 7.35 24.82
N ALA A 84 8.62 6.93 24.55
CA ALA A 84 9.82 7.70 24.90
C ALA A 84 9.95 9.03 24.12
N ALA A 85 9.27 9.17 22.99
CA ALA A 85 9.16 10.42 22.24
C ALA A 85 8.07 11.36 22.80
N GLY A 86 7.40 11.00 23.90
CA GLY A 86 6.42 11.84 24.58
C GLY A 86 5.01 11.80 24.00
N LEU A 87 4.74 10.87 23.08
CA LEU A 87 3.40 10.70 22.51
C LEU A 87 2.44 10.06 23.51
N ARG A 88 1.14 10.31 23.33
CA ARG A 88 0.08 9.83 24.20
C ARG A 88 -0.70 8.69 23.58
N ASN A 89 -1.46 7.96 24.39
CA ASN A 89 -2.37 6.90 23.97
C ASN A 89 -1.68 5.86 23.04
N VAL A 90 -0.40 5.56 23.36
CA VAL A 90 0.38 4.61 22.56
C VAL A 90 -0.15 3.21 22.78
N ARG A 91 -0.55 2.55 21.70
CA ARG A 91 -1.17 1.22 21.73
C ARG A 91 -0.85 0.41 20.49
N VAL A 92 -1.01 -0.88 20.60
CA VAL A 92 -1.02 -1.81 19.46
C VAL A 92 -2.47 -2.21 19.19
N ASP A 93 -2.93 -2.09 17.96
CA ASP A 93 -4.28 -2.51 17.59
C ASP A 93 -4.38 -4.02 17.33
N SER A 94 -5.58 -4.49 16.98
CA SER A 94 -5.87 -5.93 16.82
C SER A 94 -5.16 -6.60 15.63
N VAL A 95 -4.62 -5.82 14.68
CA VAL A 95 -3.86 -6.35 13.53
C VAL A 95 -2.36 -6.15 13.67
N GLY A 96 -1.91 -5.39 14.69
CA GLY A 96 -0.52 -5.15 15.00
C GLY A 96 0.02 -3.76 14.65
N ASN A 97 -0.80 -2.82 14.16
CA ASN A 97 -0.36 -1.44 14.01
C ASN A 97 0.01 -0.82 15.36
N VAL A 98 1.05 -0.03 15.39
CA VAL A 98 1.43 0.76 16.55
C VAL A 98 0.94 2.18 16.36
N ILE A 99 0.01 2.63 17.19
CA ILE A 99 -0.68 3.92 17.06
C ILE A 99 -0.37 4.78 18.27
N ALA A 100 0.07 6.02 18.03
CA ALA A 100 0.31 7.02 19.05
C ALA A 100 -0.34 8.35 18.66
N GLU A 101 -0.67 9.16 19.65
CA GLU A 101 -1.41 10.41 19.47
C GLU A 101 -0.64 11.60 20.05
N ARG A 102 -0.64 12.69 19.28
CA ARG A 102 -0.27 14.02 19.75
C ARG A 102 -1.49 14.93 19.61
N PRO A 103 -2.25 15.16 20.70
CA PRO A 103 -3.46 15.97 20.67
C PRO A 103 -3.19 17.41 20.22
N GLY A 104 -4.02 17.91 19.31
CA GLY A 104 -4.08 19.32 18.97
C GLY A 104 -5.06 20.09 19.86
N GLU A 105 -4.97 21.41 19.87
CA GLU A 105 -5.80 22.25 20.75
C GLU A 105 -7.28 22.24 20.37
N ALA A 106 -7.60 22.15 19.07
CA ALA A 106 -8.98 22.08 18.58
C ALA A 106 -9.40 20.64 18.23
N GLY A 107 -8.47 19.68 18.23
CA GLY A 107 -8.76 18.30 17.86
C GLY A 107 -8.77 18.05 16.34
N GLU A 108 -9.14 19.03 15.54
CA GLU A 108 -9.26 18.96 14.08
C GLU A 108 -8.46 20.05 13.37
N PRO A 109 -7.96 19.77 12.14
CA PRO A 109 -8.06 18.52 11.40
C PRO A 109 -7.25 17.38 12.04
N VAL A 110 -7.61 16.13 11.71
CA VAL A 110 -6.85 14.94 12.09
C VAL A 110 -5.89 14.58 10.97
N VAL A 111 -4.60 14.61 11.27
CA VAL A 111 -3.51 14.23 10.36
C VAL A 111 -2.88 12.95 10.84
N VAL A 112 -2.74 11.96 9.97
CA VAL A 112 -1.97 10.75 10.23
C VAL A 112 -0.65 10.85 9.50
N ILE A 113 0.46 10.54 10.19
CA ILE A 113 1.76 10.27 9.58
C ILE A 113 2.14 8.83 9.90
N ALA A 114 2.45 8.03 8.87
CA ALA A 114 2.68 6.60 8.97
C ALA A 114 3.99 6.18 8.30
N GLY A 115 4.57 5.08 8.78
CA GLY A 115 5.62 4.30 8.13
C GLY A 115 5.37 2.84 8.43
N HIS A 116 5.81 1.91 7.57
CA HIS A 116 5.48 0.51 7.79
C HIS A 116 6.54 -0.26 8.58
N LEU A 117 6.07 -1.23 9.37
CA LEU A 117 6.91 -2.03 10.26
C LEU A 117 7.51 -3.25 9.56
N ASP A 118 6.82 -3.81 8.59
CA ASP A 118 7.23 -5.03 7.89
C ASP A 118 8.32 -4.80 6.84
N THR A 119 8.86 -5.88 6.36
CA THR A 119 9.77 -5.93 5.22
C THR A 119 9.42 -7.12 4.34
N VAL A 120 9.91 -7.16 3.09
CA VAL A 120 9.72 -8.29 2.18
C VAL A 120 10.52 -9.55 2.57
N PHE A 121 11.45 -9.42 3.52
CA PHE A 121 12.44 -10.48 3.81
C PHE A 121 11.85 -11.57 4.71
N PRO A 122 12.11 -12.85 4.39
CA PRO A 122 11.64 -13.97 5.20
C PRO A 122 12.36 -14.03 6.57
N GLU A 123 11.74 -14.72 7.52
CA GLU A 123 12.32 -14.99 8.83
C GLU A 123 13.71 -15.68 8.69
N GLY A 124 14.64 -15.29 9.56
CA GLY A 124 16.02 -15.78 9.55
C GLY A 124 16.94 -15.05 8.58
N THR A 125 16.45 -14.00 7.90
CA THR A 125 17.32 -13.12 7.10
C THR A 125 18.27 -12.35 8.03
N ASP A 126 19.57 -12.26 7.66
CA ASP A 126 20.53 -11.43 8.39
C ASP A 126 20.24 -9.95 8.14
N VAL A 127 19.61 -9.30 9.12
CA VAL A 127 19.19 -7.88 9.06
C VAL A 127 20.22 -6.94 9.72
N ARG A 128 21.43 -7.41 10.04
CA ARG A 128 22.47 -6.55 10.61
C ARG A 128 22.89 -5.47 9.62
N VAL A 129 22.97 -4.25 10.09
CA VAL A 129 23.33 -3.09 9.28
C VAL A 129 24.86 -2.90 9.31
N ARG A 130 25.46 -2.75 8.15
CA ARG A 130 26.87 -2.42 7.98
C ARG A 130 27.01 -0.95 7.60
N ARG A 131 27.87 -0.22 8.31
CA ARG A 131 28.14 1.19 8.01
C ARG A 131 29.47 1.35 7.29
N GLU A 132 29.45 2.04 6.16
CA GLU A 132 30.62 2.38 5.34
C GLU A 132 30.61 3.91 5.10
N GLY A 133 31.22 4.69 6.00
CA GLY A 133 31.15 6.15 5.96
C GLY A 133 29.71 6.65 6.18
N THR A 134 29.14 7.33 5.19
CA THR A 134 27.73 7.78 5.20
C THR A 134 26.76 6.71 4.71
N THR A 135 27.25 5.64 4.11
CA THR A 135 26.41 4.57 3.55
C THR A 135 26.12 3.49 4.60
N LEU A 136 24.87 3.16 4.74
CA LEU A 136 24.34 2.03 5.51
C LEU A 136 23.94 0.92 4.55
N ARG A 137 24.25 -0.34 4.86
CA ARG A 137 23.85 -1.51 4.07
C ARG A 137 23.14 -2.51 4.96
N GLY A 138 21.94 -2.88 4.58
CA GLY A 138 21.13 -3.86 5.29
C GLY A 138 19.74 -3.96 4.72
N PRO A 139 19.13 -5.17 4.74
CA PRO A 139 17.77 -5.38 4.23
C PRO A 139 16.76 -4.52 4.97
N GLY A 140 15.96 -3.72 4.24
CA GLY A 140 14.95 -2.84 4.82
C GLY A 140 15.48 -1.52 5.38
N ILE A 141 16.76 -1.18 5.15
CA ILE A 141 17.37 0.03 5.76
C ILE A 141 16.75 1.32 5.25
N GLY A 142 16.32 1.35 4.00
CA GLY A 142 15.58 2.45 3.39
C GLY A 142 14.06 2.21 3.46
N ASP A 143 13.66 0.98 3.22
CA ASP A 143 12.29 0.52 3.05
C ASP A 143 11.88 -0.47 4.17
N ASP A 144 11.25 -0.03 5.33
CA ASP A 144 10.91 1.35 5.66
C ASP A 144 11.46 1.75 7.05
N CYS A 145 12.67 1.23 7.41
CA CYS A 145 13.30 1.64 8.66
C CYS A 145 13.57 3.16 8.69
N ARG A 146 13.74 3.78 7.52
CA ARG A 146 13.91 5.23 7.40
C ARG A 146 12.62 5.97 7.77
N GLY A 147 11.49 5.60 7.22
CA GLY A 147 10.20 6.24 7.53
C GLY A 147 9.88 6.16 9.01
N LEU A 148 10.08 5.00 9.63
CA LEU A 148 9.90 4.83 11.08
C LEU A 148 10.78 5.78 11.90
N ALA A 149 12.05 5.97 11.52
CA ALA A 149 12.96 6.90 12.18
C ALA A 149 12.56 8.37 11.96
N VAL A 150 12.07 8.71 10.76
CA VAL A 150 11.52 10.04 10.46
C VAL A 150 10.36 10.38 11.38
N LEU A 151 9.40 9.48 11.58
CA LEU A 151 8.27 9.71 12.46
C LEU A 151 8.71 10.05 13.90
N LEU A 152 9.67 9.28 14.45
CA LEU A 152 10.24 9.53 15.78
C LEU A 152 10.93 10.88 15.87
N SER A 153 11.68 11.26 14.84
CA SER A 153 12.38 12.55 14.78
C SER A 153 11.40 13.72 14.71
N VAL A 154 10.35 13.61 13.89
CA VAL A 154 9.25 14.60 13.82
C VAL A 154 8.57 14.77 15.16
N ALA A 155 8.19 13.68 15.84
CA ALA A 155 7.54 13.73 17.14
C ALA A 155 8.38 14.50 18.17
N ARG A 156 9.68 14.19 18.27
CA ARG A 156 10.59 14.87 19.20
C ARG A 156 10.86 16.32 18.83
N ALA A 157 10.95 16.64 17.54
CA ALA A 157 11.17 18.02 17.11
C ALA A 157 9.97 18.91 17.46
N LEU A 158 8.74 18.38 17.30
CA LEU A 158 7.51 19.07 17.69
C LEU A 158 7.47 19.36 19.21
N ASP A 159 7.84 18.38 20.02
CA ASP A 159 7.87 18.50 21.47
C ASP A 159 9.00 19.43 21.95
N GLY A 160 10.23 19.16 21.52
CA GLY A 160 11.43 19.90 21.93
C GLY A 160 11.44 21.36 21.48
N ALA A 161 10.75 21.72 20.40
CA ALA A 161 10.59 23.11 19.98
C ALA A 161 9.35 23.79 20.59
N GLY A 162 8.51 23.06 21.34
CA GLY A 162 7.28 23.56 21.90
C GLY A 162 6.24 23.95 20.84
N VAL A 163 6.24 23.29 19.67
CA VAL A 163 5.28 23.58 18.61
C VAL A 163 3.90 23.11 19.05
N ARG A 164 2.89 23.97 18.92
CA ARG A 164 1.49 23.65 19.20
C ARG A 164 0.71 23.57 17.89
N THR A 165 -0.01 22.48 17.69
CA THR A 165 -0.85 22.28 16.52
C THR A 165 -2.32 22.53 16.86
N ARG A 166 -3.08 23.03 15.89
CA ARG A 166 -4.53 23.13 16.00
C ARG A 166 -5.16 21.73 15.95
N GLY A 167 -4.81 20.97 14.92
CA GLY A 167 -5.27 19.62 14.67
C GLY A 167 -4.48 18.57 15.44
N THR A 168 -5.09 17.40 15.61
CA THR A 168 -4.45 16.23 16.22
C THR A 168 -3.59 15.50 15.19
N VAL A 169 -2.41 15.03 15.62
CA VAL A 169 -1.50 14.25 14.79
C VAL A 169 -1.38 12.83 15.35
N PHE A 170 -1.70 11.83 14.53
CA PHE A 170 -1.44 10.44 14.84
C PHE A 170 -0.14 10.00 14.17
N PHE A 171 0.70 9.28 14.92
CA PHE A 171 1.92 8.63 14.46
C PHE A 171 1.66 7.13 14.44
N VAL A 172 1.82 6.51 13.27
CA VAL A 172 1.41 5.11 13.09
C VAL A 172 2.54 4.31 12.48
N GLY A 173 2.96 3.23 13.16
CA GLY A 173 3.71 2.15 12.54
C GLY A 173 2.71 1.13 11.98
N THR A 174 2.57 1.04 10.67
CA THR A 174 1.62 0.13 10.01
C THR A 174 2.20 -1.26 9.83
N VAL A 175 1.36 -2.28 9.66
CA VAL A 175 1.76 -3.67 9.39
C VAL A 175 1.22 -4.15 8.06
N GLY A 176 2.01 -5.02 7.39
CA GLY A 176 1.56 -5.66 6.15
C GLY A 176 1.37 -4.69 5.00
N GLU A 177 2.24 -3.70 4.90
CA GLU A 177 2.36 -2.92 3.67
C GLU A 177 2.84 -3.82 2.54
N GLU A 178 3.84 -4.67 2.81
CA GLU A 178 4.54 -5.46 1.84
C GLU A 178 3.80 -6.72 1.35
N GLY A 179 3.95 -7.00 0.07
CA GLY A 179 3.63 -8.26 -0.58
C GLY A 179 2.28 -8.88 -0.18
N ALA A 180 2.33 -10.02 0.48
CA ALA A 180 1.16 -10.77 0.95
C ALA A 180 0.39 -10.08 2.10
N GLY A 181 1.00 -9.09 2.75
CA GLY A 181 0.35 -8.27 3.78
C GLY A 181 -0.82 -7.45 3.24
N ASN A 182 -0.80 -7.12 1.94
CA ASN A 182 -1.92 -6.54 1.19
C ASN A 182 -2.54 -5.30 1.84
N LEU A 183 -1.69 -4.43 2.44
CA LEU A 183 -2.08 -3.19 3.13
C LEU A 183 -3.00 -3.43 4.34
N ARG A 184 -2.90 -4.57 5.03
CA ARG A 184 -3.86 -4.94 6.09
C ARG A 184 -3.88 -3.94 7.23
N GLY A 185 -2.74 -3.35 7.57
CA GLY A 185 -2.61 -2.37 8.64
C GLY A 185 -3.37 -1.09 8.34
N VAL A 186 -3.06 -0.46 7.21
CA VAL A 186 -3.74 0.79 6.82
C VAL A 186 -5.22 0.57 6.52
N ARG A 187 -5.61 -0.58 5.94
CA ARG A 187 -7.04 -0.94 5.81
C ARG A 187 -7.75 -0.94 7.15
N HIS A 188 -7.19 -1.63 8.14
CA HIS A 188 -7.74 -1.69 9.48
C HIS A 188 -7.84 -0.30 10.13
N LEU A 189 -6.83 0.54 9.93
CA LEU A 189 -6.82 1.91 10.42
C LEU A 189 -8.03 2.71 9.89
N PHE A 190 -8.31 2.66 8.59
CA PHE A 190 -9.41 3.39 7.96
C PHE A 190 -10.78 2.74 8.14
N GLU A 191 -10.85 1.42 8.23
CA GLU A 191 -12.11 0.69 8.36
C GLU A 191 -12.61 0.57 9.81
N ARG A 192 -11.69 0.64 10.80
CA ARG A 192 -11.97 0.38 12.21
C ARG A 192 -11.43 1.46 13.15
N GLU A 193 -10.12 1.53 13.36
CA GLU A 193 -9.47 2.29 14.42
C GLU A 193 -9.75 3.81 14.38
N LEU A 194 -9.61 4.42 13.22
CA LEU A 194 -9.82 5.85 13.00
C LEU A 194 -10.87 6.10 11.90
N LYS A 195 -11.82 5.17 11.72
CA LYS A 195 -12.86 5.25 10.70
C LYS A 195 -13.60 6.58 10.74
N GLY A 196 -13.60 7.30 9.61
CA GLY A 196 -14.30 8.58 9.43
C GLY A 196 -13.70 9.75 10.23
N ARG A 197 -12.50 9.58 10.81
CA ARG A 197 -11.84 10.62 11.59
C ARG A 197 -10.64 11.27 10.89
N ILE A 198 -10.06 10.62 9.88
CA ILE A 198 -8.82 11.06 9.23
C ILE A 198 -9.15 12.07 8.13
N ASP A 199 -8.60 13.29 8.24
CA ASP A 199 -8.72 14.33 7.22
C ASP A 199 -7.57 14.29 6.21
N HIS A 200 -6.36 13.92 6.68
CA HIS A 200 -5.15 13.84 5.84
C HIS A 200 -4.28 12.65 6.26
N PHE A 201 -3.71 11.96 5.27
CA PHE A 201 -2.80 10.84 5.52
C PHE A 201 -1.48 11.06 4.79
N ILE A 202 -0.37 10.91 5.52
CA ILE A 202 0.99 10.98 5.00
C ILE A 202 1.64 9.64 5.29
N SER A 203 2.05 8.89 4.26
CA SER A 203 3.01 7.82 4.41
C SER A 203 4.41 8.40 4.24
N VAL A 204 5.36 7.93 5.02
CA VAL A 204 6.78 8.18 4.80
C VAL A 204 7.38 6.84 4.43
N ASP A 205 7.77 6.67 3.17
CA ASP A 205 8.17 5.39 2.62
C ASP A 205 9.11 5.61 1.42
N GLY A 206 10.28 4.99 1.46
CA GLY A 206 11.32 5.17 0.47
C GLY A 206 12.38 6.22 0.81
N THR A 207 13.30 6.43 -0.12
CA THR A 207 14.50 7.26 0.01
C THR A 207 14.58 8.29 -1.10
N GLY A 208 15.05 9.50 -0.81
CA GLY A 208 15.08 10.61 -1.75
C GLY A 208 14.18 11.76 -1.33
N LEU A 209 13.74 12.56 -2.30
CA LEU A 209 12.89 13.74 -2.13
C LEU A 209 11.78 13.79 -3.20
N THR A 210 11.22 12.62 -3.56
CA THR A 210 10.04 12.50 -4.42
C THR A 210 8.78 12.24 -3.60
N PHE A 211 7.61 12.34 -4.21
CA PHE A 211 6.38 11.96 -3.53
C PHE A 211 5.39 11.28 -4.47
N THR A 212 4.68 10.30 -3.93
CA THR A 212 3.61 9.59 -4.62
C THR A 212 2.27 10.29 -4.36
N LYS A 213 1.63 10.76 -5.42
CA LYS A 213 0.28 11.33 -5.38
C LYS A 213 -0.79 10.44 -6.00
N ASP A 214 -0.40 9.52 -6.88
CA ASP A 214 -1.30 8.60 -7.56
C ASP A 214 -1.01 7.16 -7.10
N ALA A 215 -2.03 6.46 -6.64
CA ALA A 215 -1.96 5.12 -6.10
C ALA A 215 -2.02 4.07 -7.21
N VAL A 216 -0.94 3.33 -7.42
CA VAL A 216 -0.92 2.17 -8.34
C VAL A 216 -1.60 0.99 -7.64
N GLY A 217 -2.85 0.72 -8.02
CA GLY A 217 -3.56 -0.47 -7.58
C GLY A 217 -3.08 -1.73 -8.29
N SER A 218 -3.35 -2.88 -7.70
CA SER A 218 -3.04 -4.18 -8.31
C SER A 218 -4.10 -5.22 -8.02
N HIS A 219 -4.42 -6.04 -9.04
CA HIS A 219 -5.16 -7.29 -8.90
C HIS A 219 -4.20 -8.44 -9.18
N ARG A 220 -4.06 -9.35 -8.22
CA ARG A 220 -3.15 -10.49 -8.30
C ARG A 220 -3.91 -11.78 -8.09
N TYR A 221 -3.69 -12.75 -8.97
CA TYR A 221 -4.40 -14.01 -8.94
C TYR A 221 -3.46 -15.20 -9.13
N ARG A 222 -3.82 -16.31 -8.47
CA ARG A 222 -3.42 -17.67 -8.84
C ARG A 222 -4.55 -18.29 -9.65
N VAL A 223 -4.26 -18.69 -10.88
CA VAL A 223 -5.19 -19.47 -11.73
C VAL A 223 -4.69 -20.91 -11.76
N THR A 224 -5.56 -21.87 -11.46
CA THR A 224 -5.21 -23.29 -11.43
C THR A 224 -6.24 -24.08 -12.24
N TYR A 225 -5.77 -24.74 -13.29
CA TYR A 225 -6.55 -25.73 -14.06
C TYR A 225 -6.28 -27.11 -13.49
N ARG A 226 -7.34 -27.92 -13.31
CA ARG A 226 -7.26 -29.30 -12.80
C ARG A 226 -7.99 -30.26 -13.69
N GLY A 227 -7.41 -31.47 -13.85
CA GLY A 227 -7.95 -32.59 -14.59
C GLY A 227 -7.50 -33.93 -14.01
N PRO A 228 -7.91 -35.05 -14.61
CA PRO A 228 -7.60 -36.38 -14.09
C PRO A 228 -6.11 -36.74 -14.23
N GLY A 229 -5.39 -36.11 -15.16
CA GLY A 229 -4.08 -36.58 -15.60
C GLY A 229 -4.22 -37.86 -16.43
N GLY A 230 -3.08 -38.41 -16.91
CA GLY A 230 -3.08 -39.65 -17.66
C GLY A 230 -1.76 -39.92 -18.39
N HIS A 231 -1.70 -41.07 -19.07
CA HIS A 231 -0.55 -41.44 -19.91
C HIS A 231 -0.65 -40.75 -21.26
N SER A 232 0.39 -40.08 -21.70
CA SER A 232 0.37 -39.22 -22.92
C SER A 232 -0.05 -39.95 -24.20
N TYR A 233 0.23 -41.24 -24.34
CA TYR A 233 -0.15 -42.05 -25.48
C TYR A 233 -1.47 -42.83 -25.21
N GLY A 234 -1.59 -43.50 -24.07
CA GLY A 234 -2.74 -44.34 -23.75
C GLY A 234 -4.05 -43.56 -23.56
N ASP A 235 -3.94 -42.36 -22.98
CA ASP A 235 -5.09 -41.49 -22.68
C ASP A 235 -5.13 -40.26 -23.64
N PHE A 236 -4.54 -40.41 -24.82
CA PHE A 236 -4.57 -39.32 -25.83
C PHE A 236 -6.02 -38.98 -26.21
N GLY A 237 -6.35 -37.69 -26.17
CA GLY A 237 -7.72 -37.20 -26.38
C GLY A 237 -8.42 -36.77 -25.08
N MET A 238 -7.75 -36.88 -23.93
CA MET A 238 -8.21 -36.24 -22.70
C MET A 238 -7.80 -34.78 -22.67
N PRO A 239 -8.64 -33.89 -22.09
CA PRO A 239 -8.29 -32.48 -21.89
C PRO A 239 -7.08 -32.34 -20.96
N SER A 240 -6.17 -31.41 -21.29
CA SER A 240 -4.94 -31.17 -20.53
C SER A 240 -4.94 -29.83 -19.81
N PRO A 241 -4.72 -29.79 -18.51
CA PRO A 241 -4.52 -28.55 -17.76
C PRO A 241 -3.43 -27.64 -18.33
N ILE A 242 -2.32 -28.20 -18.80
CA ILE A 242 -1.24 -27.41 -19.44
C ILE A 242 -1.70 -26.80 -20.75
N HIS A 243 -2.52 -27.50 -21.56
CA HIS A 243 -3.04 -26.94 -22.81
C HIS A 243 -4.03 -25.82 -22.53
N ALA A 244 -4.94 -25.97 -21.55
CA ALA A 244 -5.83 -24.93 -21.11
C ALA A 244 -5.07 -23.68 -20.61
N LEU A 245 -4.03 -23.91 -19.80
CA LEU A 245 -3.15 -22.84 -19.31
C LEU A 245 -2.44 -22.10 -20.45
N GLY A 246 -1.90 -22.85 -21.42
CA GLY A 246 -1.26 -22.25 -22.61
C GLY A 246 -2.22 -21.37 -23.42
N ARG A 247 -3.49 -21.82 -23.61
CA ARG A 247 -4.54 -21.02 -24.24
C ARG A 247 -4.86 -19.74 -23.45
N ALA A 248 -4.95 -19.85 -22.12
CA ALA A 248 -5.20 -18.71 -21.25
C ALA A 248 -4.07 -17.68 -21.36
N ILE A 249 -2.82 -18.13 -21.29
CA ILE A 249 -1.64 -17.27 -21.40
C ILE A 249 -1.63 -16.55 -22.76
N ALA A 250 -1.89 -17.24 -23.86
CA ALA A 250 -1.94 -16.62 -25.18
C ALA A 250 -3.01 -15.52 -25.24
N LYS A 251 -4.22 -15.80 -24.75
CA LYS A 251 -5.32 -14.81 -24.71
C LYS A 251 -5.00 -13.62 -23.81
N ILE A 252 -4.35 -13.84 -22.66
CA ILE A 252 -3.91 -12.77 -21.76
C ILE A 252 -2.83 -11.93 -22.45
N ALA A 253 -1.84 -12.56 -23.09
CA ALA A 253 -0.75 -11.86 -23.78
C ALA A 253 -1.24 -10.95 -24.92
N ASP A 254 -2.35 -11.30 -25.55
CA ASP A 254 -2.97 -10.54 -26.65
C ASP A 254 -3.84 -9.37 -26.17
N LEU A 255 -4.05 -9.19 -24.84
CA LEU A 255 -4.85 -8.10 -24.32
C LEU A 255 -4.21 -6.74 -24.66
N GLN A 256 -5.00 -5.86 -25.25
CA GLN A 256 -4.58 -4.49 -25.54
C GLN A 256 -4.96 -3.57 -24.38
N VAL A 257 -3.99 -2.79 -23.89
CA VAL A 257 -4.15 -1.87 -22.77
C VAL A 257 -3.61 -0.48 -23.13
N PRO A 258 -4.16 0.61 -22.55
CA PRO A 258 -3.65 1.96 -22.75
C PRO A 258 -2.31 2.19 -22.05
N LEU A 259 -1.53 3.14 -22.60
CA LEU A 259 -0.31 3.64 -21.95
C LEU A 259 -0.59 4.86 -21.06
N ASP A 260 -1.69 5.56 -21.26
CA ASP A 260 -2.15 6.68 -20.45
C ASP A 260 -3.68 6.64 -20.25
N PRO A 261 -4.16 6.55 -19.01
CA PRO A 261 -3.39 6.15 -17.83
C PRO A 261 -2.75 4.76 -18.01
N LYS A 262 -1.53 4.60 -17.52
CA LYS A 262 -0.77 3.35 -17.70
C LYS A 262 -1.52 2.17 -17.08
N VAL A 263 -1.71 1.13 -17.89
CA VAL A 263 -2.23 -0.17 -17.46
C VAL A 263 -1.21 -1.24 -17.82
N THR A 264 -0.95 -2.15 -16.91
CA THR A 264 0.01 -3.24 -17.13
C THR A 264 -0.55 -4.57 -16.66
N PHE A 265 -0.07 -5.65 -17.27
CA PHE A 265 -0.31 -7.01 -16.81
C PHE A 265 0.87 -7.90 -17.14
N THR A 266 1.01 -8.99 -16.39
CA THR A 266 2.00 -10.03 -16.67
C THR A 266 1.54 -11.37 -16.10
N VAL A 267 1.89 -12.46 -16.79
CA VAL A 267 1.94 -13.80 -16.22
C VAL A 267 3.38 -14.00 -15.75
N GLY A 268 3.61 -13.92 -14.45
CA GLY A 268 4.96 -13.91 -13.87
C GLY A 268 5.49 -15.28 -13.49
N VAL A 269 4.60 -16.24 -13.21
CA VAL A 269 4.97 -17.62 -12.83
C VAL A 269 4.05 -18.60 -13.53
N VAL A 270 4.62 -19.73 -13.98
CA VAL A 270 3.90 -20.87 -14.56
C VAL A 270 4.44 -22.15 -13.94
N GLU A 271 3.53 -23.02 -13.47
CA GLU A 271 3.86 -24.30 -12.85
C GLU A 271 2.94 -25.40 -13.38
N GLY A 272 3.40 -26.64 -13.45
CA GLY A 272 2.55 -27.78 -13.79
C GLY A 272 3.28 -28.92 -14.47
N GLY A 273 2.65 -30.10 -14.41
CA GLY A 273 3.16 -31.34 -14.96
C GLY A 273 4.20 -32.02 -14.07
N THR A 274 4.43 -33.32 -14.34
CA THR A 274 5.36 -34.17 -13.57
C THR A 274 6.33 -34.93 -14.43
N SER A 275 5.95 -35.22 -15.69
CA SER A 275 6.77 -35.99 -16.63
C SER A 275 6.40 -35.65 -18.06
N VAL A 276 7.38 -35.79 -18.97
CA VAL A 276 7.21 -35.51 -20.40
C VAL A 276 6.17 -36.42 -21.09
N ASN A 277 5.95 -37.63 -20.54
CA ASN A 277 5.02 -38.62 -21.08
C ASN A 277 3.71 -38.75 -20.26
N ALA A 278 3.38 -37.72 -19.49
CA ALA A 278 2.13 -37.64 -18.74
C ALA A 278 1.27 -36.44 -19.17
N ILE A 279 -0.05 -36.65 -19.23
CA ILE A 279 -1.02 -35.56 -19.21
C ILE A 279 -1.05 -35.05 -17.78
N ALA A 280 -0.83 -33.75 -17.56
CA ALA A 280 -0.78 -33.16 -16.22
C ALA A 280 -2.12 -33.27 -15.50
N GLY A 281 -2.11 -33.51 -14.20
CA GLY A 281 -3.29 -33.41 -13.35
C GLY A 281 -3.60 -31.97 -12.93
N GLU A 282 -2.58 -31.10 -12.93
CA GLU A 282 -2.71 -29.69 -12.54
C GLU A 282 -1.72 -28.82 -13.32
N ALA A 283 -2.13 -27.58 -13.63
CA ALA A 283 -1.26 -26.51 -14.09
C ALA A 283 -1.75 -25.17 -13.57
N SER A 284 -0.83 -24.29 -13.18
CA SER A 284 -1.17 -22.99 -12.60
C SER A 284 -0.30 -21.85 -13.13
N MET A 285 -0.80 -20.62 -12.98
CA MET A 285 -0.06 -19.38 -13.21
C MET A 285 -0.34 -18.35 -12.13
N LEU A 286 0.61 -17.45 -11.92
CA LEU A 286 0.43 -16.21 -11.15
C LEU A 286 0.38 -15.02 -12.11
N VAL A 287 -0.63 -14.17 -11.91
CA VAL A 287 -0.88 -13.00 -12.75
C VAL A 287 -0.90 -11.75 -11.88
N ASP A 288 -0.23 -10.68 -12.35
CA ASP A 288 -0.23 -9.34 -11.76
C ASP A 288 -0.79 -8.35 -12.79
N MET A 289 -1.77 -7.54 -12.38
CA MET A 289 -2.39 -6.49 -13.19
C MET A 289 -2.35 -5.19 -12.41
N ARG A 290 -1.97 -4.06 -13.04
CA ARG A 290 -1.80 -2.77 -12.35
C ARG A 290 -2.34 -1.60 -13.14
N SER A 291 -2.87 -0.60 -12.42
CA SER A 291 -3.19 0.73 -12.94
C SER A 291 -3.34 1.74 -11.79
N VAL A 292 -3.22 3.02 -12.10
CA VAL A 292 -3.65 4.12 -11.20
C VAL A 292 -5.15 4.43 -11.35
N ASP A 293 -5.80 3.90 -12.38
CA ASP A 293 -7.21 4.14 -12.69
C ASP A 293 -8.04 2.90 -12.29
N PRO A 294 -8.92 3.00 -11.27
CA PRO A 294 -9.73 1.88 -10.81
C PRO A 294 -10.59 1.25 -11.93
N ALA A 295 -11.26 2.08 -12.75
CA ALA A 295 -12.16 1.58 -13.77
C ALA A 295 -11.40 0.83 -14.89
N ARG A 296 -10.18 1.27 -15.21
CA ARG A 296 -9.30 0.57 -16.15
C ARG A 296 -8.81 -0.75 -15.60
N LEU A 297 -8.47 -0.78 -14.32
CA LEU A 297 -8.04 -2.01 -13.64
C LEU A 297 -9.18 -3.04 -13.59
N ASP A 298 -10.39 -2.61 -13.21
CA ASP A 298 -11.59 -3.47 -13.21
C ASP A 298 -11.92 -3.99 -14.60
N SER A 299 -11.81 -3.15 -15.64
CA SER A 299 -12.02 -3.55 -17.02
C SER A 299 -10.99 -4.60 -17.49
N LEU A 300 -9.73 -4.43 -17.11
CA LEU A 300 -8.68 -5.43 -17.40
C LEU A 300 -8.96 -6.74 -16.69
N ASP A 301 -9.34 -6.69 -15.41
CA ASP A 301 -9.71 -7.88 -14.63
C ASP A 301 -10.86 -8.66 -15.26
N ALA A 302 -11.92 -7.98 -15.67
CA ALA A 302 -13.05 -8.62 -16.35
C ALA A 302 -12.62 -9.35 -17.65
N ARG A 303 -11.73 -8.76 -18.43
CA ARG A 303 -11.17 -9.36 -19.65
C ARG A 303 -10.25 -10.54 -19.35
N PHE A 304 -9.42 -10.43 -18.33
CA PHE A 304 -8.61 -11.53 -17.81
C PHE A 304 -9.48 -12.71 -17.37
N GLN A 305 -10.50 -12.48 -16.55
CA GLN A 305 -11.43 -13.52 -16.10
C GLN A 305 -12.15 -14.20 -17.28
N ALA A 306 -12.50 -13.43 -18.31
CA ALA A 306 -13.10 -13.98 -19.53
C ALA A 306 -12.10 -14.87 -20.30
N ALA A 307 -10.85 -14.43 -20.46
CA ALA A 307 -9.79 -15.20 -21.12
C ALA A 307 -9.54 -16.56 -20.44
N VAL A 308 -9.52 -16.56 -19.10
CA VAL A 308 -9.35 -17.80 -18.29
C VAL A 308 -10.51 -18.77 -18.51
N ARG A 309 -11.77 -18.29 -18.47
CA ARG A 309 -12.95 -19.13 -18.71
C ARG A 309 -13.01 -19.66 -20.14
N GLN A 310 -12.76 -18.80 -21.12
CA GLN A 310 -12.75 -19.20 -22.52
C GLN A 310 -11.70 -20.28 -22.82
N ALA A 311 -10.51 -20.18 -22.22
CA ALA A 311 -9.46 -21.19 -22.36
C ALA A 311 -9.88 -22.56 -21.83
N LEU A 312 -10.61 -22.59 -20.70
CA LEU A 312 -11.21 -23.81 -20.15
C LEU A 312 -12.23 -24.42 -21.11
N GLU A 313 -13.16 -23.59 -21.61
CA GLU A 313 -14.21 -24.02 -22.52
C GLU A 313 -13.64 -24.59 -23.83
N GLU A 314 -12.66 -23.92 -24.42
CA GLU A 314 -11.98 -24.36 -25.64
C GLU A 314 -11.25 -25.69 -25.46
N GLU A 315 -10.56 -25.89 -24.33
CA GLU A 315 -9.86 -27.16 -24.08
C GLU A 315 -10.86 -28.29 -23.84
N ASN A 316 -11.92 -28.06 -23.05
CA ASN A 316 -12.97 -29.05 -22.82
C ASN A 316 -13.75 -29.41 -24.08
N ALA A 317 -14.00 -28.45 -24.97
CA ALA A 317 -14.71 -28.68 -26.24
C ALA A 317 -13.86 -29.36 -27.33
N ARG A 318 -12.51 -29.32 -27.18
CA ARG A 318 -11.61 -29.85 -28.23
C ARG A 318 -11.75 -31.35 -28.45
N TRP A 319 -12.01 -32.09 -27.38
CA TRP A 319 -12.03 -33.54 -27.35
C TRP A 319 -13.43 -34.04 -27.00
N ASN A 320 -13.88 -35.11 -27.65
CA ASN A 320 -15.13 -35.77 -27.27
C ASN A 320 -14.90 -36.67 -26.05
N SER A 321 -14.41 -36.06 -24.94
CA SER A 321 -14.06 -36.73 -23.71
C SER A 321 -15.23 -36.62 -22.70
N PRO A 322 -15.57 -37.69 -21.98
CA PRO A 322 -16.55 -37.62 -20.90
C PRO A 322 -16.01 -36.88 -19.65
N VAL A 323 -14.71 -36.61 -19.62
CA VAL A 323 -14.03 -35.93 -18.53
C VAL A 323 -13.72 -34.49 -18.94
N THR A 324 -13.93 -33.56 -18.02
CA THR A 324 -13.66 -32.13 -18.24
C THR A 324 -12.69 -31.60 -17.19
N LEU A 325 -11.99 -30.55 -17.58
CA LEU A 325 -11.18 -29.74 -16.62
C LEU A 325 -12.07 -28.83 -15.80
N THR A 326 -11.53 -28.44 -14.66
CA THR A 326 -12.03 -27.31 -13.86
C THR A 326 -10.97 -26.21 -13.76
N VAL A 327 -11.39 -25.00 -13.40
CA VAL A 327 -10.48 -23.89 -13.11
C VAL A 327 -10.87 -23.22 -11.78
N SER A 328 -9.88 -22.89 -10.97
CA SER A 328 -10.02 -21.95 -9.84
C SER A 328 -9.22 -20.69 -10.11
N VAL A 329 -9.77 -19.53 -9.71
CA VAL A 329 -9.11 -18.23 -9.73
C VAL A 329 -9.13 -17.70 -8.31
N GLU A 330 -7.98 -17.68 -7.67
CA GLU A 330 -7.82 -17.31 -6.27
C GLU A 330 -7.08 -15.96 -6.19
N SER A 331 -7.65 -14.98 -5.49
CA SER A 331 -6.95 -13.72 -5.24
C SER A 331 -5.78 -13.94 -4.30
N THR A 332 -4.59 -13.50 -4.72
CA THR A 332 -3.37 -13.48 -3.88
C THR A 332 -3.05 -12.08 -3.35
N GLY A 333 -3.82 -11.08 -3.75
CA GLY A 333 -3.74 -9.70 -3.25
C GLY A 333 -4.49 -8.73 -4.16
N ILE A 334 -5.20 -7.79 -3.54
CA ILE A 334 -5.87 -6.70 -4.24
C ILE A 334 -5.52 -5.41 -3.53
N ARG A 335 -4.80 -4.51 -4.21
CA ARG A 335 -4.53 -3.16 -3.71
C ARG A 335 -5.38 -2.15 -4.48
N PRO A 336 -6.08 -1.23 -3.79
CA PRO A 336 -6.94 -0.26 -4.47
C PRO A 336 -6.11 0.72 -5.30
N ALA A 337 -6.64 1.11 -6.46
CA ALA A 337 -6.09 2.17 -7.29
C ALA A 337 -6.72 3.52 -6.97
N GLY A 338 -6.07 4.62 -7.32
CA GLY A 338 -6.66 5.94 -7.19
C GLY A 338 -5.76 7.06 -7.72
N ARG A 339 -6.38 8.20 -8.04
CA ARG A 339 -5.67 9.40 -8.52
C ARG A 339 -6.14 10.62 -7.76
N GLN A 340 -5.22 11.57 -7.57
CA GLN A 340 -5.53 12.88 -7.00
C GLN A 340 -5.21 13.99 -7.99
N GLY A 341 -6.00 15.07 -7.97
CA GLY A 341 -5.69 16.27 -8.75
C GLY A 341 -4.41 16.93 -8.26
N ALA A 342 -3.64 17.53 -9.17
CA ALA A 342 -2.49 18.34 -8.81
C ALA A 342 -2.85 19.56 -7.93
N ASP A 343 -4.10 19.98 -7.95
CA ASP A 343 -4.67 21.06 -7.14
C ASP A 343 -5.15 20.60 -5.75
N ALA A 344 -5.11 19.31 -5.44
CA ALA A 344 -5.45 18.79 -4.12
C ALA A 344 -4.59 19.46 -3.02
N THR A 345 -5.21 19.86 -1.92
CA THR A 345 -4.53 20.60 -0.85
C THR A 345 -3.29 19.90 -0.34
N ILE A 346 -3.32 18.57 -0.16
CA ILE A 346 -2.18 17.81 0.34
C ILE A 346 -1.03 17.74 -0.69
N VAL A 347 -1.35 17.63 -1.99
CA VAL A 347 -0.37 17.64 -3.08
C VAL A 347 0.37 18.98 -3.10
N ARG A 348 -0.37 20.09 -3.11
CA ARG A 348 0.21 21.43 -3.03
C ARG A 348 0.99 21.68 -1.72
N ALA A 349 0.52 21.12 -0.60
CA ALA A 349 1.22 21.22 0.68
C ALA A 349 2.58 20.50 0.64
N ALA A 350 2.65 19.33 0.02
CA ALA A 350 3.91 18.61 -0.18
C ALA A 350 4.88 19.39 -1.06
N GLU A 351 4.40 19.95 -2.18
CA GLU A 351 5.22 20.77 -3.08
C GLU A 351 5.72 22.04 -2.41
N GLU A 352 4.86 22.80 -1.74
CA GLU A 352 5.23 24.07 -1.10
C GLU A 352 6.17 23.84 0.10
N ALA A 353 5.99 22.75 0.87
CA ALA A 353 6.90 22.37 1.93
C ALA A 353 8.30 22.03 1.39
N GLY A 354 8.42 21.31 0.27
CA GLY A 354 9.70 21.04 -0.40
C GLY A 354 10.37 22.32 -0.92
N LYS A 355 9.62 23.16 -1.60
CA LYS A 355 10.13 24.47 -2.09
C LYS A 355 10.65 25.35 -0.95
N ARG A 356 9.97 25.33 0.21
CA ARG A 356 10.39 26.07 1.41
C ARG A 356 11.75 25.58 1.96
N LEU A 357 12.10 24.31 1.72
CA LEU A 357 13.38 23.70 2.08
C LEU A 357 14.44 23.81 0.97
N GLY A 358 14.11 24.43 -0.15
CA GLY A 358 15.06 24.70 -1.24
C GLY A 358 15.12 23.60 -2.32
N PHE A 359 14.16 22.65 -2.35
CA PHE A 359 14.05 21.66 -3.42
C PHE A 359 12.64 21.61 -4.02
N THR A 360 12.53 21.09 -5.24
CA THR A 360 11.25 20.89 -5.90
C THR A 360 10.99 19.37 -5.94
N PRO A 361 10.03 18.85 -5.14
CA PRO A 361 9.75 17.44 -5.16
C PRO A 361 9.05 17.04 -6.46
N GLU A 362 9.44 15.87 -7.00
CA GLU A 362 8.80 15.30 -8.18
C GLU A 362 7.62 14.42 -7.75
N ALA A 363 6.48 14.61 -8.43
CA ALA A 363 5.29 13.80 -8.20
C ALA A 363 5.37 12.49 -9.00
N THR A 364 5.14 11.38 -8.32
CA THR A 364 5.22 10.02 -8.88
C THR A 364 3.91 9.25 -8.70
N ALA A 365 3.89 8.01 -9.19
CA ALA A 365 2.86 7.03 -8.93
C ALA A 365 3.50 5.74 -8.41
N SER A 366 3.03 5.24 -7.27
CA SER A 366 3.53 4.00 -6.65
C SER A 366 2.42 3.28 -5.90
N SER A 367 2.72 2.08 -5.39
CA SER A 367 1.80 1.30 -4.55
C SER A 367 2.34 1.30 -3.12
N THR A 368 1.64 1.97 -2.22
CA THR A 368 2.03 2.23 -0.83
C THR A 368 0.81 2.20 0.08
N ASP A 369 0.99 2.43 1.37
CA ASP A 369 -0.13 2.60 2.32
C ASP A 369 -1.10 3.72 1.92
N ALA A 370 -0.65 4.74 1.16
CA ALA A 370 -1.50 5.80 0.66
C ALA A 370 -2.57 5.32 -0.35
N ASN A 371 -2.45 4.10 -0.90
CA ASN A 371 -3.44 3.55 -1.82
C ASN A 371 -4.85 3.52 -1.21
N VAL A 372 -4.95 3.12 0.06
CA VAL A 372 -6.26 2.99 0.73
C VAL A 372 -6.97 4.33 0.88
N PRO A 373 -6.37 5.37 1.51
CA PRO A 373 -7.04 6.67 1.62
C PRO A 373 -7.30 7.34 0.26
N ILE A 374 -6.37 7.26 -0.71
CA ILE A 374 -6.58 7.84 -2.04
C ILE A 374 -7.81 7.21 -2.72
N ASN A 375 -7.97 5.89 -2.65
CA ASN A 375 -9.14 5.20 -3.19
C ASN A 375 -10.44 5.60 -2.47
N LEU A 376 -10.38 5.87 -1.17
CA LEU A 376 -11.52 6.35 -0.38
C LEU A 376 -11.83 7.84 -0.60
N GLY A 377 -11.06 8.54 -1.44
CA GLY A 377 -11.21 9.98 -1.67
C GLY A 377 -10.69 10.85 -0.51
N ILE A 378 -9.92 10.28 0.41
CA ILE A 378 -9.29 11.02 1.51
C ILE A 378 -7.93 11.53 1.02
N PRO A 379 -7.62 12.83 1.20
CA PRO A 379 -6.35 13.42 0.79
C PRO A 379 -5.15 12.69 1.41
N ALA A 380 -4.28 12.09 0.56
CA ALA A 380 -3.13 11.33 1.02
C ALA A 380 -1.94 11.46 0.07
N VAL A 381 -0.73 11.36 0.60
CA VAL A 381 0.52 11.24 -0.18
C VAL A 381 1.47 10.28 0.52
N THR A 382 2.36 9.70 -0.25
CA THR A 382 3.58 9.09 0.29
C THR A 382 4.74 10.00 -0.05
N ILE A 383 5.58 10.34 0.91
CA ILE A 383 6.81 11.12 0.72
C ILE A 383 8.03 10.28 1.05
N ASP A 384 9.13 10.54 0.36
CA ASP A 384 10.41 9.92 0.71
C ASP A 384 10.96 10.44 2.05
N GLY A 385 11.71 9.60 2.75
CA GLY A 385 12.32 9.91 4.05
C GLY A 385 13.62 10.72 3.98
N GLY A 386 14.06 11.18 2.79
CA GLY A 386 15.34 11.87 2.59
C GLY A 386 16.53 10.93 2.38
N GLY A 387 17.72 11.51 2.24
CA GLY A 387 18.93 10.77 1.85
C GLY A 387 18.85 10.24 0.42
N THR A 388 19.61 9.21 0.12
CA THR A 388 19.51 8.47 -1.14
C THR A 388 19.65 6.98 -0.86
N GLY A 389 19.04 6.12 -1.65
CA GLY A 389 19.10 4.68 -1.43
C GLY A 389 18.91 3.90 -2.71
N GLY A 390 19.05 2.60 -2.62
CA GLY A 390 18.83 1.70 -3.75
C GLY A 390 18.87 0.24 -3.33
N GLY A 391 18.44 -0.63 -4.26
CA GLY A 391 18.40 -2.05 -4.02
C GLY A 391 17.27 -2.47 -3.07
N ALA A 392 16.23 -1.66 -2.89
CA ALA A 392 15.04 -2.04 -2.13
C ALA A 392 14.55 -3.43 -2.56
N HIS A 393 13.99 -4.20 -1.63
CA HIS A 393 13.58 -5.60 -1.84
C HIS A 393 14.73 -6.59 -2.19
N SER A 394 15.98 -6.20 -1.94
CA SER A 394 17.14 -7.09 -2.11
C SER A 394 18.05 -7.09 -0.88
N LEU A 395 18.84 -8.17 -0.70
CA LEU A 395 19.84 -8.24 0.36
C LEU A 395 21.00 -7.24 0.16
N GLN A 396 21.07 -6.55 -0.97
CA GLN A 396 22.05 -5.52 -1.30
C GLN A 396 21.51 -4.11 -1.08
N GLU A 397 20.40 -3.95 -0.39
CA GLU A 397 19.82 -2.66 -0.07
C GLU A 397 20.81 -1.77 0.68
N TRP A 398 20.83 -0.50 0.29
CA TRP A 398 21.71 0.50 0.87
C TRP A 398 21.00 1.85 1.02
N TYR A 399 21.49 2.65 1.95
CA TYR A 399 21.03 4.00 2.23
C TYR A 399 22.21 4.91 2.52
N ASP A 400 22.33 6.06 1.83
CA ASP A 400 23.30 7.12 2.12
C ASP A 400 22.62 8.23 2.95
N THR A 401 23.19 8.49 4.11
CA THR A 401 22.66 9.43 5.09
C THR A 401 22.93 10.90 4.75
N LYS A 402 23.63 11.18 3.64
CA LYS A 402 23.90 12.56 3.24
C LYS A 402 22.59 13.30 2.98
N ASP A 403 22.44 14.47 3.61
CA ASP A 403 21.27 15.35 3.51
C ASP A 403 19.93 14.68 3.91
N SER A 404 19.99 13.53 4.61
CA SER A 404 18.81 12.76 5.01
C SER A 404 17.84 13.55 5.90
N HIS A 405 18.32 14.52 6.67
CA HIS A 405 17.49 15.40 7.50
C HIS A 405 16.47 16.20 6.68
N LEU A 406 16.69 16.42 5.37
CA LEU A 406 15.75 17.15 4.50
C LEU A 406 14.41 16.43 4.38
N GLY A 407 14.39 15.08 4.28
CA GLY A 407 13.14 14.31 4.26
C GLY A 407 12.38 14.44 5.58
N THR A 408 13.08 14.38 6.71
CA THR A 408 12.47 14.60 8.03
C THR A 408 11.91 16.02 8.18
N GLN A 409 12.64 17.04 7.72
CA GLN A 409 12.16 18.42 7.73
C GLN A 409 10.95 18.61 6.82
N TRP A 410 10.92 17.91 5.68
CA TRP A 410 9.80 17.92 4.76
C TRP A 410 8.56 17.31 5.39
N ALA A 411 8.68 16.12 5.99
CA ALA A 411 7.62 15.48 6.76
C ALA A 411 7.07 16.39 7.87
N LEU A 412 7.96 17.03 8.63
CA LEU A 412 7.60 17.98 9.68
C LEU A 412 6.80 19.17 9.13
N LEU A 413 7.27 19.83 8.07
CA LEU A 413 6.56 20.98 7.47
C LEU A 413 5.21 20.56 6.88
N LEU A 414 5.13 19.39 6.23
CA LEU A 414 3.90 18.89 5.68
C LEU A 414 2.86 18.63 6.78
N VAL A 415 3.24 17.95 7.86
CA VAL A 415 2.38 17.73 9.04
C VAL A 415 1.89 19.07 9.60
N LEU A 416 2.79 20.04 9.78
CA LEU A 416 2.44 21.34 10.35
C LEU A 416 1.55 22.18 9.42
N THR A 417 1.74 22.07 8.10
CA THR A 417 0.91 22.75 7.10
C THR A 417 -0.52 22.23 7.14
N LEU A 418 -0.68 20.92 7.30
CA LEU A 418 -2.00 20.24 7.31
C LEU A 418 -2.69 20.35 8.68
N ALA A 419 -1.96 20.13 9.77
CA ALA A 419 -2.54 20.21 11.12
C ALA A 419 -2.79 21.66 11.59
N GLY A 420 -2.14 22.62 10.96
CA GLY A 420 -2.15 24.02 11.38
C GLY A 420 -1.31 24.28 12.62
N VAL A 421 -0.55 25.39 12.63
CA VAL A 421 0.28 25.84 13.76
C VAL A 421 -0.37 27.06 14.41
N ARG A 422 -0.22 27.18 15.74
CA ARG A 422 -0.56 28.39 16.51
C ARG A 422 0.63 29.26 16.78
#